data_4295dc323da2a475306822a3c57d8289
#
_entry.id   4295dc323da2a475306822a3c57d8289
#
_cell.length_a   1.000
_cell.length_b   1.000
_cell.length_c   1.000
_cell.angle_alpha   90.00
_cell.angle_beta   90.00
_cell.angle_gamma   90.00
#
_symmetry.space_group_name_H-M   'P 1'
#
loop_
_entity.id
_entity.type
_entity.pdbx_description
1 polymer ?
#
loop_
_entity_poly.entity_id
_entity_poly.type
_entity_poly.pdbx_seq_one_letter_code
_entity_poly.pdbx_strand_id
1 'polypeptide(L)'
;ADLETELDNIAEGNISWTEVLDKFWKELQNYLSKKIDGIPLNDSDNFKTRQVLDLLNEELDEVIFPRNEQGNIIRDCPKCSSQTSLKKGKFGYFVGCSECKWTKKPFDFSTSWETYRELPKELGQHPDLNEPIFADMSINGPCVWTIRDDKKIFGSPDEDEHILDIGLNRAVELIERDSGEN
;
A
#
# COMPACT_ATOMS: atom_id res chain seq x y z
N ALA A 1 16.56 -23.75 13.85
CA ALA A 1 15.50 -23.98 14.85
C ALA A 1 14.24 -23.34 14.36
N ASP A 2 13.13 -24.06 14.44
CA ASP A 2 11.85 -23.58 13.99
C ASP A 2 11.30 -22.61 15.05
N LEU A 3 10.74 -21.48 14.62
CA LEU A 3 10.18 -20.46 15.53
C LEU A 3 9.12 -21.07 16.46
N GLU A 4 8.36 -22.06 15.98
CA GLU A 4 7.38 -22.82 16.77
C GLU A 4 8.04 -23.53 17.96
N THR A 5 9.18 -24.20 17.74
CA THR A 5 9.91 -24.88 18.84
C THR A 5 10.44 -23.89 19.88
N GLU A 6 10.83 -22.70 19.46
CA GLU A 6 11.28 -21.64 20.39
C GLU A 6 10.11 -21.05 21.19
N LEU A 7 8.93 -20.91 20.58
CA LEU A 7 7.71 -20.49 21.26
C LEU A 7 7.23 -21.54 22.29
N ASP A 8 7.31 -22.83 21.97
CA ASP A 8 7.01 -23.90 22.89
C ASP A 8 7.95 -23.89 24.11
N ASN A 9 9.25 -23.70 23.89
CA ASN A 9 10.22 -23.56 24.96
C ASN A 9 9.98 -22.34 25.87
N ILE A 10 9.46 -21.24 25.33
CA ILE A 10 9.03 -20.07 26.12
C ILE A 10 7.81 -20.44 26.96
N ALA A 11 6.83 -21.11 26.39
CA ALA A 11 5.60 -21.52 27.09
C ALA A 11 5.89 -22.50 28.24
N GLU A 12 6.88 -23.37 28.07
CA GLU A 12 7.37 -24.30 29.11
C GLU A 12 8.27 -23.65 30.16
N GLY A 13 8.67 -22.38 29.96
CA GLY A 13 9.55 -21.66 30.88
C GLY A 13 11.03 -22.05 30.77
N ASN A 14 11.43 -22.78 29.74
CA ASN A 14 12.80 -23.25 29.52
C ASN A 14 13.74 -22.13 29.03
N ILE A 15 13.20 -21.15 28.29
CA ILE A 15 13.92 -19.97 27.84
C ILE A 15 13.06 -18.73 28.01
N SER A 16 13.72 -17.59 28.16
CA SER A 16 13.02 -16.30 28.25
C SER A 16 12.69 -15.77 26.85
N TRP A 17 11.52 -15.15 26.71
CA TRP A 17 11.15 -14.49 25.46
C TRP A 17 12.16 -13.42 25.02
N THR A 18 12.85 -12.79 25.96
CA THR A 18 13.89 -11.80 25.70
C THR A 18 15.14 -12.42 25.06
N GLU A 19 15.49 -13.66 25.42
CA GLU A 19 16.60 -14.41 24.81
C GLU A 19 16.30 -14.79 23.37
N VAL A 20 15.05 -15.20 23.09
CA VAL A 20 14.60 -15.51 21.72
C VAL A 20 14.61 -14.25 20.84
N LEU A 21 14.11 -13.12 21.37
CA LEU A 21 14.16 -11.85 20.64
C LEU A 21 15.58 -11.36 20.39
N ASP A 22 16.49 -11.49 21.37
CA ASP A 22 17.90 -11.09 21.21
C ASP A 22 18.61 -11.93 20.15
N LYS A 23 18.33 -13.24 20.12
CA LYS A 23 18.85 -14.15 19.10
C LYS A 23 18.31 -13.75 17.70
N PHE A 24 17.01 -13.60 17.58
CA PHE A 24 16.38 -13.17 16.32
C PHE A 24 16.94 -11.83 15.84
N TRP A 25 17.09 -10.86 16.74
CA TRP A 25 17.65 -9.56 16.44
C TRP A 25 19.08 -9.65 15.91
N LYS A 26 19.93 -10.47 16.54
CA LYS A 26 21.31 -10.71 16.09
C LYS A 26 21.38 -11.38 14.73
N GLU A 27 20.50 -12.34 14.46
CA GLU A 27 20.41 -13.01 13.16
C GLU A 27 19.95 -12.03 12.08
N LEU A 28 18.94 -11.20 12.35
CA LEU A 28 18.47 -10.14 11.46
C LEU A 28 19.56 -9.11 11.18
N GLN A 29 20.28 -8.66 12.21
CA GLN A 29 21.42 -7.75 12.07
C GLN A 29 22.52 -8.34 11.17
N ASN A 30 22.86 -9.61 11.37
CA ASN A 30 23.84 -10.30 10.54
C ASN A 30 23.39 -10.43 9.08
N TYR A 31 22.12 -10.73 8.85
CA TYR A 31 21.55 -10.80 7.51
C TYR A 31 21.63 -9.45 6.81
N LEU A 32 21.17 -8.41 7.47
CA LEU A 32 21.18 -7.05 6.93
C LEU A 32 22.59 -6.52 6.69
N SER A 33 23.56 -6.80 7.60
CA SER A 33 24.96 -6.38 7.43
C SER A 33 25.63 -7.03 6.22
N LYS A 34 25.25 -8.25 5.88
CA LYS A 34 25.76 -8.93 4.67
C LYS A 34 25.18 -8.37 3.38
N LYS A 35 23.95 -7.85 3.45
CA LYS A 35 23.22 -7.29 2.28
C LYS A 35 23.53 -5.81 2.06
N ILE A 36 23.82 -5.07 3.13
CA ILE A 36 24.08 -3.64 3.10
C ILE A 36 25.57 -3.41 3.40
N ASP A 37 26.40 -3.38 2.36
CA ASP A 37 27.85 -3.20 2.47
C ASP A 37 28.20 -1.94 3.29
N GLY A 38 28.96 -2.13 4.37
CA GLY A 38 29.62 -1.07 5.12
C GLY A 38 28.76 -0.34 6.15
N ILE A 39 27.58 -0.85 6.55
CA ILE A 39 26.79 -0.25 7.62
C ILE A 39 26.91 -1.07 8.89
N PRO A 40 27.54 -0.55 9.94
CA PRO A 40 27.51 -1.18 11.25
C PRO A 40 26.13 -1.00 11.86
N LEU A 41 25.36 -2.11 11.97
CA LEU A 41 24.01 -2.12 12.55
C LEU A 41 24.00 -1.91 14.08
N ASN A 42 25.15 -1.85 14.70
CA ASN A 42 25.30 -1.59 16.14
C ASN A 42 25.21 -0.12 16.51
N ASP A 43 25.15 0.77 15.53
CA ASP A 43 25.05 2.21 15.74
C ASP A 43 23.67 2.66 15.27
N SER A 44 22.74 2.84 16.21
CA SER A 44 21.35 3.22 15.95
C SER A 44 21.21 4.51 15.11
N ASP A 45 22.24 5.37 15.14
CA ASP A 45 22.25 6.63 14.43
C ASP A 45 22.67 6.52 12.95
N ASN A 46 23.22 5.38 12.54
CA ASN A 46 23.74 5.16 11.18
C ASN A 46 22.86 4.30 10.27
N PHE A 47 21.75 3.76 10.79
CA PHE A 47 20.81 2.97 9.99
C PHE A 47 19.97 3.91 9.11
N LYS A 48 20.49 4.20 7.93
CA LYS A 48 19.83 5.10 6.99
C LYS A 48 18.58 4.41 6.43
N THR A 49 17.40 4.93 6.80
CA THR A 49 16.08 4.47 6.29
C THR A 49 16.07 4.24 4.79
N ARG A 50 16.83 5.04 4.02
CA ARG A 50 16.94 4.93 2.58
C ARG A 50 17.56 3.61 2.12
N GLN A 51 18.63 3.18 2.74
CA GLN A 51 19.33 1.93 2.38
C GLN A 51 18.48 0.70 2.69
N VAL A 52 17.72 0.72 3.78
CA VAL A 52 16.73 -0.32 4.07
C VAL A 52 15.62 -0.34 3.02
N LEU A 53 15.13 0.81 2.61
CA LEU A 53 14.11 0.91 1.57
C LEU A 53 14.62 0.42 0.23
N ASP A 54 15.86 0.73 -0.13
CA ASP A 54 16.48 0.26 -1.38
C ASP A 54 16.60 -1.27 -1.36
N LEU A 55 17.04 -1.86 -0.25
CA LEU A 55 17.09 -3.31 -0.07
C LEU A 55 15.69 -3.94 -0.14
N LEU A 56 14.71 -3.37 0.56
CA LEU A 56 13.33 -3.86 0.53
C LEU A 56 12.70 -3.73 -0.86
N ASN A 57 13.06 -2.71 -1.63
CA ASN A 57 12.63 -2.59 -3.02
C ASN A 57 13.17 -3.72 -3.90
N GLU A 58 14.38 -4.21 -3.65
CA GLU A 58 14.97 -5.33 -4.40
C GLU A 58 14.40 -6.68 -3.95
N GLU A 59 14.31 -6.92 -2.65
CA GLU A 59 13.88 -8.22 -2.09
C GLU A 59 12.35 -8.44 -2.22
N LEU A 60 11.56 -7.38 -2.19
CA LEU A 60 10.10 -7.46 -2.26
C LEU A 60 9.52 -7.10 -3.63
N ASP A 61 10.36 -6.89 -4.63
CA ASP A 61 9.92 -6.53 -5.99
C ASP A 61 8.83 -7.44 -6.53
N GLU A 62 9.05 -8.75 -6.41
CA GLU A 62 8.14 -9.77 -6.90
C GLU A 62 6.78 -9.79 -6.18
N VAL A 63 6.75 -9.24 -4.97
CA VAL A 63 5.55 -9.21 -4.13
C VAL A 63 4.80 -7.89 -4.29
N ILE A 64 5.53 -6.78 -4.45
CA ILE A 64 4.93 -5.43 -4.46
C ILE A 64 4.47 -5.02 -5.85
N PHE A 65 5.21 -5.42 -6.90
CA PHE A 65 5.00 -4.97 -8.26
C PHE A 65 4.49 -6.09 -9.16
N PRO A 66 3.57 -5.79 -10.09
CA PRO A 66 3.09 -6.78 -11.06
C PRO A 66 4.19 -7.17 -12.06
N ARG A 67 4.00 -8.31 -12.71
CA ARG A 67 4.82 -8.76 -13.83
C ARG A 67 4.07 -8.60 -15.15
N ASN A 68 4.80 -8.30 -16.22
CA ASN A 68 4.25 -8.34 -17.57
C ASN A 68 4.16 -9.78 -18.09
N GLU A 69 3.63 -9.95 -19.31
CA GLU A 69 3.49 -11.26 -19.97
C GLU A 69 4.84 -11.97 -20.17
N GLN A 70 5.95 -11.24 -20.24
CA GLN A 70 7.30 -11.76 -20.35
C GLN A 70 7.94 -12.09 -18.98
N GLY A 71 7.22 -11.89 -17.88
CA GLY A 71 7.69 -12.12 -16.52
C GLY A 71 8.55 -11.00 -15.92
N ASN A 72 8.74 -9.87 -16.62
CA ASN A 72 9.49 -8.73 -16.11
C ASN A 72 8.64 -7.90 -15.14
N ILE A 73 9.26 -7.41 -14.07
CA ILE A 73 8.62 -6.56 -13.07
C ILE A 73 8.26 -5.20 -13.66
N ILE A 74 7.01 -4.78 -13.48
CA ILE A 74 6.51 -3.49 -13.95
C ILE A 74 6.60 -2.48 -12.81
N ARG A 75 7.50 -1.52 -12.93
CA ARG A 75 7.65 -0.40 -12.00
C ARG A 75 7.15 0.93 -12.58
N ASP A 76 6.58 0.91 -13.77
CA ASP A 76 6.09 2.12 -14.42
C ASP A 76 4.83 2.63 -13.73
N CYS A 77 4.83 3.90 -13.37
CA CYS A 77 3.67 4.55 -12.77
C CYS A 77 2.46 4.45 -13.72
N PRO A 78 1.30 3.99 -13.25
CA PRO A 78 0.11 3.87 -14.11
C PRO A 78 -0.41 5.23 -14.61
N LYS A 79 0.04 6.36 -14.01
CA LYS A 79 -0.39 7.72 -14.38
C LYS A 79 0.55 8.45 -15.32
N CYS A 80 1.86 8.30 -15.16
CA CYS A 80 2.84 9.10 -15.91
C CYS A 80 3.99 8.28 -16.48
N SER A 81 3.96 6.95 -16.31
CA SER A 81 4.99 6.01 -16.77
C SER A 81 6.40 6.22 -16.17
N SER A 82 6.55 7.12 -15.19
CA SER A 82 7.81 7.26 -14.45
C SER A 82 7.97 6.14 -13.44
N GLN A 83 9.16 5.97 -12.89
CA GLN A 83 9.44 4.88 -11.97
C GLN A 83 8.70 5.02 -10.63
N THR A 84 8.23 3.90 -10.11
CA THR A 84 7.67 3.76 -8.78
C THR A 84 8.61 3.00 -7.86
N SER A 85 8.57 3.30 -6.57
CA SER A 85 9.36 2.65 -5.54
C SER A 85 8.67 2.64 -4.19
N LEU A 86 9.08 1.74 -3.32
CA LEU A 86 8.65 1.73 -1.92
C LEU A 86 9.22 2.97 -1.21
N LYS A 87 8.37 3.70 -0.52
CA LYS A 87 8.69 4.92 0.23
C LYS A 87 8.15 4.81 1.65
N LYS A 88 8.75 5.56 2.58
CA LYS A 88 8.27 5.69 3.96
C LYS A 88 7.64 7.07 4.16
N GLY A 89 6.41 7.09 4.62
CA GLY A 89 5.68 8.30 5.00
C GLY A 89 5.36 8.34 6.50
N LYS A 90 4.63 9.36 6.91
CA LYS A 90 4.19 9.54 8.31
C LYS A 90 3.33 8.37 8.81
N PHE A 91 2.53 7.76 7.93
CA PHE A 91 1.56 6.70 8.26
C PHE A 91 2.03 5.30 7.88
N GLY A 92 3.31 5.12 7.53
CA GLY A 92 3.89 3.84 7.17
C GLY A 92 4.47 3.81 5.75
N TYR A 93 4.64 2.60 5.23
CA TYR A 93 5.20 2.39 3.90
C TYR A 93 4.13 2.48 2.81
N PHE A 94 4.51 2.99 1.65
CA PHE A 94 3.66 3.08 0.46
C PHE A 94 4.50 2.99 -0.81
N VAL A 95 3.92 2.50 -1.88
CA VAL A 95 4.50 2.62 -3.23
C VAL A 95 4.15 4.00 -3.77
N GLY A 96 5.13 4.75 -4.20
CA GLY A 96 4.93 6.10 -4.73
C GLY A 96 5.72 6.37 -6.00
N CYS A 97 5.15 7.16 -6.90
CA CYS A 97 5.82 7.61 -8.11
C CYS A 97 6.96 8.61 -7.79
N SER A 98 8.01 8.63 -8.64
CA SER A 98 9.09 9.62 -8.54
C SER A 98 8.65 11.02 -8.98
N GLU A 99 7.73 11.12 -9.95
CA GLU A 99 7.41 12.36 -10.64
C GLU A 99 6.02 12.91 -10.32
N CYS A 100 5.01 12.04 -10.12
CA CYS A 100 3.65 12.48 -9.83
C CYS A 100 3.21 12.10 -8.40
N LYS A 101 2.02 12.53 -8.00
CA LYS A 101 1.49 12.28 -6.65
C LYS A 101 0.83 10.90 -6.49
N TRP A 102 0.94 10.03 -7.49
CA TRP A 102 0.33 8.71 -7.42
C TRP A 102 0.97 7.85 -6.33
N THR A 103 0.13 7.21 -5.54
CA THR A 103 0.54 6.30 -4.47
C THR A 103 -0.40 5.10 -4.35
N LYS A 104 0.12 4.00 -3.79
CA LYS A 104 -0.63 2.77 -3.52
C LYS A 104 -0.11 2.11 -2.25
N LYS A 105 -0.96 1.33 -1.54
CA LYS A 105 -0.51 0.46 -0.44
C LYS A 105 0.42 -0.63 -1.00
N PRO A 106 1.52 -0.99 -0.31
CA PRO A 106 2.51 -1.93 -0.85
C PRO A 106 1.92 -3.32 -1.11
N PHE A 107 1.04 -3.79 -0.23
CA PHE A 107 0.47 -5.14 -0.25
C PHE A 107 -1.03 -5.15 -0.61
N ASP A 108 -1.47 -4.17 -1.38
CA ASP A 108 -2.81 -4.19 -1.97
C ASP A 108 -2.76 -5.00 -3.27
N PHE A 109 -3.24 -6.23 -3.20
CA PHE A 109 -3.34 -7.16 -4.33
C PHE A 109 -4.75 -7.19 -4.92
N SER A 110 -5.70 -6.49 -4.32
CA SER A 110 -7.10 -6.46 -4.77
C SER A 110 -7.30 -5.61 -6.02
N THR A 111 -6.41 -4.64 -6.25
CA THR A 111 -6.53 -3.68 -7.35
C THR A 111 -5.40 -3.85 -8.35
N SER A 112 -5.77 -4.15 -9.59
CA SER A 112 -4.80 -4.34 -10.68
C SER A 112 -4.14 -3.01 -11.09
N TRP A 113 -2.99 -3.12 -11.74
CA TRP A 113 -2.26 -1.94 -12.27
C TRP A 113 -3.04 -1.24 -13.39
N GLU A 114 -3.80 -2.03 -14.16
CA GLU A 114 -4.70 -1.56 -15.20
C GLU A 114 -5.83 -0.71 -14.60
N THR A 115 -6.44 -1.18 -13.51
CA THR A 115 -7.46 -0.42 -12.77
C THR A 115 -6.93 0.94 -12.33
N TYR A 116 -5.71 1.00 -11.80
CA TYR A 116 -5.09 2.27 -11.42
C TYR A 116 -4.86 3.22 -12.61
N ARG A 117 -4.66 2.71 -13.83
CA ARG A 117 -4.51 3.55 -15.03
C ARG A 117 -5.80 4.25 -15.42
N GLU A 118 -6.93 3.61 -15.23
CA GLU A 118 -8.25 4.15 -15.56
C GLU A 118 -8.79 5.13 -14.53
N LEU A 119 -8.31 5.06 -13.28
CA LEU A 119 -8.74 5.93 -12.19
C LEU A 119 -7.92 7.25 -12.12
N PRO A 120 -8.49 8.40 -11.67
CA PRO A 120 -9.90 8.58 -11.39
C PRO A 120 -10.73 8.60 -12.68
N LYS A 121 -11.89 7.93 -12.65
CA LYS A 121 -12.85 7.87 -13.76
C LYS A 121 -14.03 8.77 -13.42
N GLU A 122 -14.35 9.73 -14.27
CA GLU A 122 -15.55 10.54 -14.14
C GLU A 122 -16.76 9.71 -14.55
N LEU A 123 -17.77 9.65 -13.65
CA LEU A 123 -19.00 8.88 -13.84
C LEU A 123 -20.15 9.72 -14.36
N GLY A 124 -20.08 11.04 -14.22
CA GLY A 124 -21.10 12.01 -14.56
C GLY A 124 -21.33 13.03 -13.46
N GLN A 125 -22.41 13.81 -13.52
CA GLN A 125 -22.75 14.83 -12.53
C GLN A 125 -23.74 14.30 -11.49
N HIS A 126 -23.57 14.69 -10.25
CA HIS A 126 -24.52 14.43 -9.17
C HIS A 126 -25.84 15.18 -9.46
N PRO A 127 -27.00 14.51 -9.39
CA PRO A 127 -28.28 15.12 -9.79
C PRO A 127 -28.66 16.36 -8.98
N ASP A 128 -28.36 16.39 -7.68
CA ASP A 128 -28.76 17.49 -6.80
C ASP A 128 -27.65 18.51 -6.56
N LEU A 129 -26.38 18.08 -6.57
CA LEU A 129 -25.23 18.96 -6.30
C LEU A 129 -24.71 19.64 -7.55
N ASN A 130 -25.02 19.12 -8.72
CA ASN A 130 -24.48 19.57 -10.03
C ASN A 130 -22.93 19.60 -10.08
N GLU A 131 -22.31 18.73 -9.28
CA GLU A 131 -20.86 18.52 -9.20
C GLU A 131 -20.48 17.17 -9.81
N PRO A 132 -19.29 17.00 -10.40
CA PRO A 132 -18.88 15.74 -10.98
C PRO A 132 -18.65 14.66 -9.90
N ILE A 133 -19.04 13.43 -10.23
CA ILE A 133 -18.73 12.24 -9.43
C ILE A 133 -17.60 11.48 -10.06
N PHE A 134 -16.65 11.07 -9.25
CA PHE A 134 -15.49 10.27 -9.66
C PHE A 134 -15.44 8.93 -8.95
N ALA A 135 -15.13 7.87 -9.70
CA ALA A 135 -14.59 6.64 -9.15
C ALA A 135 -13.09 6.79 -8.99
N ASP A 136 -12.54 6.41 -7.84
CA ASP A 136 -11.12 6.62 -7.52
C ASP A 136 -10.61 5.58 -6.51
N MET A 137 -9.33 5.62 -6.22
CA MET A 137 -8.68 4.83 -5.20
C MET A 137 -8.15 5.73 -4.09
N SER A 138 -8.71 5.61 -2.90
CA SER A 138 -8.24 6.30 -1.70
C SER A 138 -7.22 5.46 -0.90
N ILE A 139 -6.66 6.04 0.15
CA ILE A 139 -5.81 5.33 1.10
C ILE A 139 -6.55 4.18 1.82
N ASN A 140 -7.88 4.27 1.90
CA ASN A 140 -8.71 3.24 2.55
C ASN A 140 -9.21 2.17 1.58
N GLY A 141 -9.01 2.34 0.29
CA GLY A 141 -9.45 1.44 -0.77
C GLY A 141 -10.25 2.14 -1.86
N PRO A 142 -10.97 1.35 -2.70
CA PRO A 142 -11.83 1.89 -3.74
C PRO A 142 -12.90 2.83 -3.15
N CYS A 143 -13.17 3.92 -3.85
CA CYS A 143 -14.18 4.90 -3.41
C CYS A 143 -14.78 5.64 -4.61
N VAL A 144 -15.99 6.14 -4.42
CA VAL A 144 -16.56 7.19 -5.27
C VAL A 144 -16.60 8.49 -4.47
N TRP A 145 -16.44 9.63 -5.13
CA TRP A 145 -16.49 10.91 -4.43
C TRP A 145 -17.02 12.04 -5.31
N THR A 146 -17.57 13.04 -4.65
CA THR A 146 -17.98 14.32 -5.25
C THR A 146 -17.66 15.47 -4.29
N ILE A 147 -18.03 16.69 -4.66
CA ILE A 147 -17.85 17.89 -3.83
C ILE A 147 -19.21 18.36 -3.32
N ARG A 148 -19.28 18.67 -2.01
CA ARG A 148 -20.40 19.34 -1.36
C ARG A 148 -19.86 20.40 -0.42
N ASP A 149 -20.28 21.64 -0.54
CA ASP A 149 -19.83 22.77 0.30
C ASP A 149 -18.30 22.89 0.37
N ASP A 150 -17.64 22.83 -0.78
CA ASP A 150 -16.17 22.87 -0.96
C ASP A 150 -15.43 21.69 -0.27
N LYS A 151 -16.14 20.64 0.13
CA LYS A 151 -15.55 19.44 0.75
C LYS A 151 -15.82 18.20 -0.09
N LYS A 152 -14.83 17.31 -0.14
CA LYS A 152 -15.03 15.98 -0.72
C LYS A 152 -15.88 15.13 0.23
N ILE A 153 -16.96 14.57 -0.30
CA ILE A 153 -17.74 13.52 0.33
C ILE A 153 -17.52 12.22 -0.43
N PHE A 154 -17.51 11.10 0.29
CA PHE A 154 -17.08 9.81 -0.24
C PHE A 154 -18.16 8.77 -0.01
N GLY A 155 -18.23 7.78 -0.92
CA GLY A 155 -18.96 6.55 -0.77
C GLY A 155 -18.04 5.36 -1.04
N SER A 156 -18.18 4.27 -0.29
CA SER A 156 -17.37 3.06 -0.43
C SER A 156 -18.18 1.98 -1.15
N PRO A 157 -17.66 1.38 -2.23
CA PRO A 157 -18.27 0.21 -2.86
C PRO A 157 -18.38 -0.96 -1.87
N ASP A 158 -19.33 -1.85 -2.11
CA ASP A 158 -19.44 -3.10 -1.36
C ASP A 158 -18.30 -4.05 -1.79
N GLU A 159 -18.03 -5.10 -0.98
CA GLU A 159 -16.85 -5.97 -1.16
C GLU A 159 -16.83 -6.74 -2.50
N ASP A 160 -18.01 -6.99 -3.07
CA ASP A 160 -18.20 -7.69 -4.33
C ASP A 160 -18.29 -6.76 -5.56
N GLU A 161 -18.22 -5.44 -5.36
CA GLU A 161 -18.29 -4.46 -6.43
C GLU A 161 -16.90 -4.05 -6.93
N HIS A 162 -16.68 -4.13 -8.25
CA HIS A 162 -15.45 -3.63 -8.84
C HIS A 162 -15.59 -2.14 -9.18
N ILE A 163 -14.59 -1.33 -8.78
CA ILE A 163 -14.67 0.15 -8.87
C ILE A 163 -14.90 0.69 -10.29
N LEU A 164 -14.39 0.01 -11.31
CA LEU A 164 -14.58 0.43 -12.72
C LEU A 164 -15.97 0.12 -13.26
N ASP A 165 -16.73 -0.79 -12.61
CA ASP A 165 -18.06 -1.20 -12.98
C ASP A 165 -19.16 -0.33 -12.31
N ILE A 166 -18.77 0.51 -11.35
CA ILE A 166 -19.65 1.45 -10.68
C ILE A 166 -20.18 2.47 -11.70
N GLY A 167 -21.50 2.51 -11.86
CA GLY A 167 -22.20 3.52 -12.65
C GLY A 167 -22.62 4.73 -11.82
N LEU A 168 -23.07 5.80 -12.51
CA LEU A 168 -23.47 7.06 -11.88
C LEU A 168 -24.52 6.88 -10.77
N ASN A 169 -25.61 6.15 -11.05
CA ASN A 169 -26.70 5.95 -10.06
C ASN A 169 -26.20 5.25 -8.81
N ARG A 170 -25.39 4.20 -8.99
CA ARG A 170 -24.82 3.48 -7.85
C ARG A 170 -23.85 4.35 -7.04
N ALA A 171 -23.06 5.18 -7.71
CA ALA A 171 -22.16 6.12 -7.06
C ALA A 171 -22.92 7.15 -6.20
N VAL A 172 -24.05 7.65 -6.67
CA VAL A 172 -24.93 8.54 -5.89
C VAL A 172 -25.45 7.83 -4.63
N GLU A 173 -25.98 6.61 -4.77
CA GLU A 173 -26.46 5.80 -3.63
C GLU A 173 -25.37 5.56 -2.57
N LEU A 174 -24.14 5.25 -3.01
CA LEU A 174 -23.00 5.00 -2.11
C LEU A 174 -22.62 6.28 -1.34
N ILE A 175 -22.60 7.42 -2.02
CA ILE A 175 -22.29 8.71 -1.42
C ILE A 175 -23.37 9.10 -0.40
N GLU A 176 -24.66 8.96 -0.72
CA GLU A 176 -25.77 9.26 0.17
C GLU A 176 -25.79 8.34 1.39
N ARG A 177 -25.56 7.03 1.18
CA ARG A 177 -25.46 6.05 2.26
C ARG A 177 -24.39 6.41 3.29
N ASP A 178 -23.17 6.74 2.82
CA ASP A 178 -22.01 6.95 3.68
C ASP A 178 -21.97 8.38 4.24
N SER A 179 -22.67 9.35 3.62
CA SER A 179 -22.84 10.70 4.18
C SER A 179 -23.93 10.81 5.25
N GLY A 180 -24.69 9.73 5.50
CA GLY A 180 -25.72 9.68 6.53
C GLY A 180 -27.04 10.38 6.16
N GLU A 181 -27.27 10.62 4.87
CA GLU A 181 -28.52 11.15 4.34
C GLU A 181 -29.39 9.99 3.86
N ASN A 182 -30.30 9.52 4.73
CA ASN A 182 -31.46 8.70 4.43
C ASN A 182 -32.71 9.50 4.67
#